data_98fb2324966bbded1f8a3d674a3e9d05
#
_entry.id   98fb2324966bbded1f8a3d674a3e9d05
#
_cell.length_a   1.000
_cell.length_b   1.000
_cell.length_c   1.000
_cell.angle_alpha   90.00
_cell.angle_beta   90.00
_cell.angle_gamma   90.00
#
_symmetry.space_group_name_H-M   'P 1'
#
loop_
_entity.id
_entity.type
_entity.pdbx_description
1 polymer ?
#
loop_
_entity_poly.entity_id
_entity_poly.type
_entity_poly.pdbx_seq_one_letter_code
_entity_poly.pdbx_strand_id
1 'polypeptide(L)'
;LVQGIFGHFELNRHYYYHSVKKEGHYPADAALGFEVGYTPALARLMCLEGADESTFLKAERHLEQTGGIRISARQIQRVVQRVGRSAQQWQEREAQPSECERQSIPVLYVSADGTGIPMVPEELAGRKGKQADGTAKTRQVYLGCVFTQHRTDDKGHPVRDWDSTSYISSLSSIDRFGPFLRQEALRRGMGSAAKVVLLIDGAAGLEKMGRQNFKDCVQIVDFYHAVEHAGLVVAALLGKDHPDYKKELSRW
;
A
#
# COMPACT_ATOMS: atom_id res chain seq x y z
N LEU A 1 -26.77 7.64 19.41
CA LEU A 1 -25.49 8.10 19.94
C LEU A 1 -24.41 7.92 18.88
N VAL A 2 -23.56 8.91 18.69
CA VAL A 2 -22.40 8.88 17.78
C VAL A 2 -21.16 9.23 18.59
N GLN A 3 -20.04 8.56 18.32
CA GLN A 3 -18.79 8.85 18.99
C GLN A 3 -17.85 9.65 18.06
N GLY A 4 -17.36 10.76 18.55
CA GLY A 4 -16.31 11.58 17.94
C GLY A 4 -15.02 11.56 18.75
N ILE A 5 -13.99 12.27 18.29
CA ILE A 5 -12.70 12.40 18.98
C ILE A 5 -12.88 12.97 20.39
N PHE A 6 -13.81 13.89 20.58
CA PHE A 6 -14.03 14.58 21.86
C PHE A 6 -15.14 13.94 22.72
N GLY A 7 -15.58 12.73 22.38
CA GLY A 7 -16.57 11.99 23.14
C GLY A 7 -17.85 11.68 22.36
N HIS A 8 -18.91 11.34 23.09
CA HIS A 8 -20.19 10.95 22.53
C HIS A 8 -21.14 12.14 22.43
N PHE A 9 -21.95 12.15 21.38
CA PHE A 9 -23.04 13.10 21.23
C PHE A 9 -24.28 12.43 20.65
N GLU A 10 -25.42 13.01 20.91
CA GLU A 10 -26.69 12.54 20.37
C GLU A 10 -26.97 13.18 19.02
N LEU A 11 -27.37 12.36 18.07
CA LEU A 11 -27.82 12.79 16.76
C LEU A 11 -29.16 12.14 16.46
N ASN A 12 -30.20 12.96 16.33
CA ASN A 12 -31.51 12.50 15.89
C ASN A 12 -31.54 12.35 14.39
N ARG A 13 -31.84 11.15 13.91
CA ARG A 13 -31.87 10.83 12.49
C ARG A 13 -32.93 9.77 12.18
N HIS A 14 -33.49 9.83 10.98
CA HIS A 14 -34.49 8.88 10.52
C HIS A 14 -33.83 7.54 10.16
N TYR A 15 -34.43 6.46 10.65
CA TYR A 15 -34.05 5.09 10.29
C TYR A 15 -35.02 4.57 9.23
N TYR A 16 -34.47 4.02 8.18
CA TYR A 16 -35.22 3.39 7.09
C TYR A 16 -34.93 1.90 7.06
N TYR A 17 -36.00 1.10 6.98
CA TYR A 17 -35.90 -0.35 6.94
C TYR A 17 -36.54 -0.89 5.67
N HIS A 18 -35.79 -1.70 4.94
CA HIS A 18 -36.28 -2.38 3.73
C HIS A 18 -36.73 -3.80 4.09
N SER A 19 -38.05 -4.02 4.20
CA SER A 19 -38.64 -5.28 4.71
C SER A 19 -38.28 -6.53 3.89
N VAL A 20 -38.16 -6.40 2.58
CA VAL A 20 -37.82 -7.53 1.68
C VAL A 20 -36.35 -7.92 1.81
N LYS A 21 -35.44 -6.94 1.81
CA LYS A 21 -33.99 -7.17 1.97
C LYS A 21 -33.57 -7.42 3.41
N LYS A 22 -34.46 -7.18 4.38
CA LYS A 22 -34.20 -7.21 5.83
C LYS A 22 -32.98 -6.35 6.23
N GLU A 23 -32.80 -5.23 5.56
CA GLU A 23 -31.70 -4.29 5.78
C GLU A 23 -32.25 -2.95 6.24
N GLY A 24 -31.53 -2.34 7.18
CA GLY A 24 -31.85 -1.00 7.68
C GLY A 24 -30.66 -0.06 7.53
N HIS A 25 -30.94 1.20 7.32
CA HIS A 25 -29.90 2.21 7.17
C HIS A 25 -30.36 3.59 7.64
N TYR A 26 -29.40 4.42 7.95
CA TYR A 26 -29.55 5.83 8.25
C TYR A 26 -28.96 6.65 7.11
N PRO A 27 -29.76 7.25 6.22
CA PRO A 27 -29.23 8.05 5.10
C PRO A 27 -28.32 9.21 5.56
N ALA A 28 -28.64 9.80 6.73
CA ALA A 28 -27.82 10.84 7.33
C ALA A 28 -26.39 10.36 7.66
N ASP A 29 -26.22 9.10 8.09
CA ASP A 29 -24.89 8.54 8.39
C ASP A 29 -24.03 8.49 7.13
N ALA A 30 -24.61 8.07 6.00
CA ALA A 30 -23.91 8.05 4.72
C ALA A 30 -23.56 9.47 4.23
N ALA A 31 -24.50 10.42 4.35
CA ALA A 31 -24.28 11.81 3.93
C ALA A 31 -23.21 12.52 4.79
N LEU A 32 -23.11 12.17 6.08
CA LEU A 32 -22.12 12.71 7.02
C LEU A 32 -20.83 11.91 7.05
N GLY A 33 -20.74 10.81 6.30
CA GLY A 33 -19.56 9.94 6.25
C GLY A 33 -19.31 9.16 7.54
N PHE A 34 -20.33 8.89 8.34
CA PHE A 34 -20.17 8.13 9.58
C PHE A 34 -19.90 6.65 9.31
N GLU A 35 -18.90 6.12 9.99
CA GLU A 35 -18.53 4.71 9.92
C GLU A 35 -18.92 3.99 11.22
N VAL A 36 -19.96 3.14 11.15
CA VAL A 36 -20.39 2.28 12.27
C VAL A 36 -20.68 3.06 13.57
N GLY A 37 -21.24 4.28 13.45
CA GLY A 37 -21.53 5.15 14.60
C GLY A 37 -20.35 6.01 15.07
N TYR A 38 -19.27 6.09 14.27
CA TYR A 38 -18.11 6.96 14.50
C TYR A 38 -18.08 8.10 13.50
N THR A 39 -17.61 9.28 13.93
CA THR A 39 -17.36 10.39 13.01
C THR A 39 -16.22 10.07 12.05
N PRO A 40 -16.16 10.71 10.85
CA PRO A 40 -15.07 10.49 9.91
C PRO A 40 -13.68 10.73 10.51
N ALA A 41 -13.54 11.76 11.35
CA ALA A 41 -12.29 12.09 12.02
C ALA A 41 -11.84 10.97 12.97
N LEU A 42 -12.77 10.41 13.76
CA LEU A 42 -12.46 9.30 14.65
C LEU A 42 -12.20 7.99 13.87
N ALA A 43 -13.00 7.70 12.85
CA ALA A 43 -12.77 6.54 11.99
C ALA A 43 -11.41 6.60 11.30
N ARG A 44 -10.99 7.79 10.83
CA ARG A 44 -9.64 8.01 10.29
C ARG A 44 -8.55 7.72 11.33
N LEU A 45 -8.70 8.23 12.55
CA LEU A 45 -7.75 7.99 13.63
C LEU A 45 -7.65 6.50 13.98
N MET A 46 -8.79 5.80 14.07
CA MET A 46 -8.83 4.33 14.26
C MET A 46 -8.10 3.59 13.14
N CYS A 47 -8.23 4.05 11.89
CA CYS A 47 -7.52 3.44 10.76
C CYS A 47 -6.01 3.69 10.81
N LEU A 48 -5.58 4.89 11.19
CA LEU A 48 -4.16 5.22 11.36
C LEU A 48 -3.53 4.34 12.44
N GLU A 49 -4.10 4.33 13.63
CA GLU A 49 -3.59 3.54 14.74
C GLU A 49 -3.65 2.03 14.45
N GLY A 50 -4.73 1.57 13.79
CA GLY A 50 -4.86 0.16 13.43
C GLY A 50 -3.94 -0.30 12.31
N ALA A 51 -3.37 0.62 11.53
CA ALA A 51 -2.37 0.34 10.49
C ALA A 51 -0.94 0.49 11.00
N ASP A 52 -0.69 1.42 11.92
CA ASP A 52 0.65 1.72 12.44
C ASP A 52 1.07 0.75 13.55
N GLU A 53 0.12 0.38 14.42
CA GLU A 53 0.39 -0.52 15.53
C GLU A 53 0.42 -2.00 15.13
N SER A 54 1.30 -2.76 15.77
CA SER A 54 1.49 -4.19 15.46
C SER A 54 0.27 -5.07 15.77
N THR A 55 -0.67 -4.58 16.60
CA THR A 55 -1.92 -5.27 16.94
C THR A 55 -3.03 -4.26 17.27
N PHE A 56 -4.28 -4.62 17.01
CA PHE A 56 -5.43 -3.79 17.39
C PHE A 56 -5.55 -3.56 18.91
N LEU A 57 -5.00 -4.46 19.73
CA LEU A 57 -4.94 -4.26 21.19
C LEU A 57 -3.96 -3.15 21.58
N LYS A 58 -2.86 -3.00 20.86
CA LYS A 58 -1.94 -1.86 21.07
C LYS A 58 -2.57 -0.56 20.59
N ALA A 59 -3.25 -0.58 19.44
CA ALA A 59 -4.00 0.58 18.94
C ALA A 59 -5.06 1.05 19.95
N GLU A 60 -5.82 0.12 20.58
CA GLU A 60 -6.75 0.43 21.67
C GLU A 60 -6.06 1.16 22.83
N ARG A 61 -4.95 0.60 23.32
CA ARG A 61 -4.17 1.20 24.42
C ARG A 61 -3.58 2.55 24.05
N HIS A 62 -3.08 2.70 22.84
CA HIS A 62 -2.50 3.95 22.35
C HIS A 62 -3.55 5.06 22.28
N LEU A 63 -4.72 4.79 21.72
CA LEU A 63 -5.85 5.72 21.69
C LEU A 63 -6.31 6.15 23.09
N GLU A 64 -6.35 5.22 24.05
CA GLU A 64 -6.72 5.54 25.42
C GLU A 64 -5.65 6.39 26.11
N GLN A 65 -4.37 6.02 25.99
CA GLN A 65 -3.26 6.70 26.66
C GLN A 65 -2.99 8.10 26.11
N THR A 66 -3.07 8.29 24.78
CA THR A 66 -2.73 9.55 24.12
C THR A 66 -3.90 10.51 24.00
N GLY A 67 -5.10 10.00 23.78
CA GLY A 67 -6.29 10.81 23.51
C GLY A 67 -7.44 10.62 24.51
N GLY A 68 -7.32 9.72 25.49
CA GLY A 68 -8.43 9.36 26.38
C GLY A 68 -9.61 8.70 25.64
N ILE A 69 -9.37 8.22 24.41
CA ILE A 69 -10.42 7.67 23.53
C ILE A 69 -10.58 6.18 23.81
N ARG A 70 -11.70 5.79 24.38
CA ARG A 70 -12.00 4.40 24.73
C ARG A 70 -12.76 3.71 23.61
N ILE A 71 -12.07 2.86 22.86
CA ILE A 71 -12.62 2.04 21.77
C ILE A 71 -11.91 0.68 21.82
N SER A 72 -12.70 -0.41 21.82
CA SER A 72 -12.11 -1.75 21.90
C SER A 72 -11.37 -2.14 20.61
N ALA A 73 -10.34 -2.98 20.73
CA ALA A 73 -9.58 -3.55 19.63
C ALA A 73 -10.49 -4.14 18.53
N ARG A 74 -11.58 -4.80 18.92
CA ARG A 74 -12.55 -5.38 17.98
C ARG A 74 -13.31 -4.31 17.18
N GLN A 75 -13.61 -3.16 17.80
CA GLN A 75 -14.27 -2.04 17.10
C GLN A 75 -13.30 -1.38 16.13
N ILE A 76 -12.03 -1.17 16.52
CA ILE A 76 -10.97 -0.67 15.65
C ILE A 76 -10.83 -1.61 14.44
N GLN A 77 -10.67 -2.91 14.66
CA GLN A 77 -10.58 -3.91 13.60
C GLN A 77 -11.76 -3.81 12.61
N ARG A 78 -12.99 -3.69 13.12
CA ARG A 78 -14.19 -3.61 12.28
C ARG A 78 -14.18 -2.37 11.37
N VAL A 79 -13.79 -1.22 11.90
CA VAL A 79 -13.69 0.03 11.12
C VAL A 79 -12.58 -0.09 10.09
N VAL A 80 -11.39 -0.52 10.47
CA VAL A 80 -10.24 -0.72 9.57
C VAL A 80 -10.59 -1.65 8.41
N GLN A 81 -11.22 -2.79 8.70
CA GLN A 81 -11.63 -3.74 7.66
C GLN A 81 -12.70 -3.18 6.72
N ARG A 82 -13.62 -2.36 7.23
CA ARG A 82 -14.66 -1.74 6.41
C ARG A 82 -14.08 -0.66 5.50
N VAL A 83 -13.28 0.24 6.05
CA VAL A 83 -12.61 1.29 5.28
C VAL A 83 -11.64 0.68 4.26
N GLY A 84 -10.88 -0.35 4.65
CA GLY A 84 -9.99 -1.08 3.75
C GLY A 84 -10.70 -1.70 2.55
N ARG A 85 -11.89 -2.31 2.77
CA ARG A 85 -12.71 -2.81 1.64
C ARG A 85 -13.20 -1.70 0.72
N SER A 86 -13.60 -0.56 1.26
CA SER A 86 -14.02 0.60 0.46
C SER A 86 -12.84 1.18 -0.35
N ALA A 87 -11.65 1.24 0.25
CA ALA A 87 -10.43 1.67 -0.42
C ALA A 87 -10.05 0.71 -1.56
N GLN A 88 -10.13 -0.60 -1.33
CA GLN A 88 -9.89 -1.60 -2.37
C GLN A 88 -10.86 -1.45 -3.53
N GLN A 89 -12.16 -1.32 -3.28
CA GLN A 89 -13.17 -1.09 -4.29
C GLN A 89 -12.93 0.19 -5.10
N TRP A 90 -12.41 1.23 -4.44
CA TRP A 90 -12.04 2.47 -5.12
C TRP A 90 -10.83 2.26 -6.03
N GLN A 91 -9.81 1.55 -5.59
CA GLN A 91 -8.63 1.21 -6.40
C GLN A 91 -8.99 0.37 -7.64
N GLU A 92 -9.97 -0.52 -7.52
CA GLU A 92 -10.44 -1.39 -8.61
C GLU A 92 -11.29 -0.68 -9.67
N ARG A 93 -11.76 0.56 -9.40
CA ARG A 93 -12.52 1.34 -10.38
C ARG A 93 -11.61 1.82 -11.50
N GLU A 94 -12.19 1.92 -12.72
CA GLU A 94 -11.48 2.48 -13.87
C GLU A 94 -10.88 3.85 -13.55
N ALA A 95 -9.65 4.07 -14.02
CA ALA A 95 -8.99 5.35 -13.86
C ALA A 95 -9.79 6.43 -14.60
N GLN A 96 -10.29 7.41 -13.85
CA GLN A 96 -10.79 8.64 -14.44
C GLN A 96 -9.58 9.49 -14.86
N PRO A 97 -9.63 10.18 -16.02
CA PRO A 97 -8.62 11.17 -16.37
C PRO A 97 -8.51 12.19 -15.23
N SER A 98 -7.31 12.31 -14.65
CA SER A 98 -7.11 13.25 -13.55
C SER A 98 -6.84 14.65 -14.10
N GLU A 99 -7.12 15.68 -13.29
CA GLU A 99 -6.70 17.06 -13.61
C GLU A 99 -5.17 17.20 -13.79
N CYS A 100 -4.41 16.23 -13.30
CA CYS A 100 -2.96 16.11 -13.50
C CYS A 100 -2.56 15.92 -14.98
N GLU A 101 -3.46 15.49 -15.87
CA GLU A 101 -3.20 15.41 -17.32
C GLU A 101 -2.88 16.77 -17.96
N ARG A 102 -3.14 17.87 -17.26
CA ARG A 102 -2.87 19.24 -17.75
C ARG A 102 -1.46 19.74 -17.44
N GLN A 103 -0.71 19.05 -16.60
CA GLN A 103 0.67 19.41 -16.28
C GLN A 103 1.62 18.50 -17.03
N SER A 104 2.59 19.09 -17.74
CA SER A 104 3.69 18.35 -18.35
C SER A 104 4.52 17.67 -17.25
N ILE A 105 4.52 16.35 -17.22
CA ILE A 105 5.33 15.54 -16.32
C ILE A 105 6.59 15.07 -17.08
N PRO A 106 7.77 15.61 -16.79
CA PRO A 106 9.01 15.20 -17.48
C PRO A 106 9.31 13.72 -17.28
N VAL A 107 9.23 13.25 -16.03
CA VAL A 107 9.47 11.83 -15.69
C VAL A 107 8.49 11.38 -14.61
N LEU A 108 7.74 10.32 -14.89
CA LEU A 108 6.94 9.61 -13.90
C LEU A 108 7.65 8.32 -13.49
N TYR A 109 7.84 8.14 -12.20
CA TYR A 109 8.41 6.93 -11.64
C TYR A 109 7.32 6.01 -11.15
N VAL A 110 7.44 4.74 -11.48
CA VAL A 110 6.59 3.65 -11.00
C VAL A 110 7.53 2.63 -10.37
N SER A 111 7.27 2.23 -9.14
CA SER A 111 8.05 1.15 -8.51
C SER A 111 7.12 0.02 -8.11
N ALA A 112 7.63 -1.21 -8.21
CA ALA A 112 6.90 -2.41 -7.80
C ALA A 112 7.83 -3.40 -7.09
N ASP A 113 7.32 -3.97 -6.00
CA ASP A 113 8.01 -4.97 -5.21
C ASP A 113 7.01 -6.01 -4.67
N GLY A 114 7.51 -7.18 -4.26
CA GLY A 114 6.71 -8.25 -3.68
C GLY A 114 7.35 -8.79 -2.40
N THR A 115 6.65 -8.67 -1.28
CA THR A 115 7.13 -9.17 0.01
C THR A 115 6.18 -10.16 0.65
N GLY A 116 6.69 -10.97 1.58
CA GLY A 116 5.89 -11.91 2.38
C GLY A 116 5.45 -11.29 3.69
N ILE A 117 4.14 -11.17 3.90
CA ILE A 117 3.58 -10.70 5.18
C ILE A 117 3.10 -11.87 6.03
N PRO A 118 3.38 -11.88 7.35
CA PRO A 118 2.85 -12.88 8.27
C PRO A 118 1.32 -12.87 8.28
N MET A 119 0.71 -14.04 8.29
CA MET A 119 -0.74 -14.20 8.30
C MET A 119 -1.16 -15.12 9.44
N VAL A 120 -2.41 -15.01 9.86
CA VAL A 120 -3.01 -15.95 10.81
C VAL A 120 -3.16 -17.33 10.14
N PRO A 121 -3.12 -18.43 10.91
CA PRO A 121 -3.14 -19.80 10.35
C PRO A 121 -4.31 -20.09 9.41
N GLU A 122 -5.47 -19.52 9.69
CA GLU A 122 -6.70 -19.68 8.89
C GLU A 122 -6.54 -19.13 7.46
N GLU A 123 -5.80 -18.03 7.29
CA GLU A 123 -5.52 -17.40 6.00
C GLU A 123 -4.42 -18.14 5.20
N LEU A 124 -3.68 -19.02 5.86
CA LEU A 124 -2.63 -19.84 5.27
C LEU A 124 -3.09 -21.27 4.95
N ALA A 125 -4.27 -21.68 5.38
CA ALA A 125 -4.79 -23.02 5.19
C ALA A 125 -4.77 -23.44 3.70
N GLY A 126 -4.18 -24.60 3.42
CA GLY A 126 -4.03 -25.15 2.07
C GLY A 126 -2.98 -24.46 1.19
N ARG A 127 -2.23 -23.49 1.70
CA ARG A 127 -1.15 -22.81 0.95
C ARG A 127 0.19 -23.52 1.14
N LYS A 128 0.91 -23.71 0.04
CA LYS A 128 2.30 -24.18 0.06
C LYS A 128 3.26 -23.02 0.34
N GLY A 129 4.27 -23.28 1.17
CA GLY A 129 5.29 -22.29 1.55
C GLY A 129 6.71 -22.84 1.41
N LYS A 130 7.67 -22.02 1.83
CA LYS A 130 9.10 -22.33 1.77
C LYS A 130 9.65 -23.01 3.03
N GLN A 131 8.79 -23.38 3.98
CA GLN A 131 9.22 -24.12 5.18
C GLN A 131 9.65 -25.55 4.81
N ALA A 132 10.49 -26.16 5.65
CA ALA A 132 10.97 -27.53 5.42
C ALA A 132 9.82 -28.56 5.33
N ASP A 133 8.72 -28.30 6.03
CA ASP A 133 7.50 -29.11 6.01
C ASP A 133 6.52 -28.72 4.87
N GLY A 134 6.91 -27.79 4.01
CA GLY A 134 6.09 -27.29 2.91
C GLY A 134 4.99 -26.31 3.32
N THR A 135 4.89 -25.92 4.60
CA THR A 135 3.87 -24.99 5.09
C THR A 135 4.22 -23.53 4.77
N ALA A 136 3.19 -22.69 4.64
CA ALA A 136 3.35 -21.26 4.49
C ALA A 136 3.24 -20.57 5.84
N LYS A 137 4.14 -19.61 6.12
CA LYS A 137 4.04 -18.66 7.27
C LYS A 137 3.65 -17.26 6.84
N THR A 138 3.80 -16.98 5.55
CA THR A 138 3.55 -15.67 4.97
C THR A 138 2.67 -15.81 3.74
N ARG A 139 1.98 -14.73 3.41
CA ARG A 139 1.30 -14.55 2.13
C ARG A 139 1.99 -13.43 1.37
N GLN A 140 2.23 -13.65 0.09
CA GLN A 140 2.84 -12.62 -0.75
C GLN A 140 1.86 -11.47 -0.96
N VAL A 141 2.34 -10.25 -0.73
CA VAL A 141 1.70 -9.00 -1.10
C VAL A 141 2.58 -8.29 -2.13
N TYR A 142 1.95 -7.73 -3.14
CA TYR A 142 2.61 -6.81 -4.06
C TYR A 142 2.32 -5.38 -3.61
N LEU A 143 3.36 -4.57 -3.60
CA LEU A 143 3.30 -3.14 -3.30
C LEU A 143 3.79 -2.39 -4.53
N GLY A 144 3.04 -1.36 -4.93
CA GLY A 144 3.44 -0.44 -5.97
C GLY A 144 3.37 0.99 -5.48
N CYS A 145 4.23 1.84 -5.97
CA CYS A 145 4.13 3.27 -5.78
C CYS A 145 4.38 4.03 -7.07
N VAL A 146 3.73 5.20 -7.18
CA VAL A 146 3.88 6.12 -8.31
C VAL A 146 4.25 7.49 -7.74
N PHE A 147 5.28 8.13 -8.30
CA PHE A 147 5.78 9.41 -7.79
C PHE A 147 6.54 10.20 -8.86
N THR A 148 6.84 11.47 -8.55
CA THR A 148 7.70 12.35 -9.35
C THR A 148 8.89 12.86 -8.54
N GLN A 149 9.95 13.30 -9.23
CA GLN A 149 11.19 13.84 -8.66
C GLN A 149 11.65 15.03 -9.52
N HIS A 150 10.95 16.16 -9.42
CA HIS A 150 11.34 17.40 -10.12
C HIS A 150 12.23 18.28 -9.28
N ARG A 151 12.21 18.09 -7.97
CA ARG A 151 12.97 18.85 -6.99
C ARG A 151 14.37 18.27 -6.81
N THR A 152 15.29 19.12 -6.38
CA THR A 152 16.63 18.71 -5.97
C THR A 152 16.89 19.16 -4.53
N ASP A 153 17.76 18.42 -3.83
CA ASP A 153 18.31 18.84 -2.56
C ASP A 153 19.38 19.92 -2.75
N ASP A 154 19.96 20.41 -1.64
CA ASP A 154 21.01 21.42 -1.64
C ASP A 154 22.30 20.98 -2.35
N LYS A 155 22.45 19.68 -2.62
CA LYS A 155 23.57 19.07 -3.35
C LYS A 155 23.25 18.81 -4.82
N GLY A 156 22.04 19.15 -5.26
CA GLY A 156 21.57 18.92 -6.62
C GLY A 156 21.09 17.50 -6.91
N HIS A 157 20.92 16.63 -5.89
CA HIS A 157 20.37 15.31 -6.09
C HIS A 157 18.85 15.37 -6.22
N PRO A 158 18.24 14.60 -7.16
CA PRO A 158 16.78 14.50 -7.26
C PRO A 158 16.16 13.97 -5.98
N VAL A 159 15.12 14.64 -5.50
CA VAL A 159 14.30 14.21 -4.36
C VAL A 159 12.84 14.12 -4.76
N ARG A 160 12.09 13.24 -4.10
CA ARG A 160 10.66 13.09 -4.34
C ARG A 160 9.93 14.40 -4.11
N ASP A 161 9.00 14.72 -5.00
CA ASP A 161 8.12 15.86 -4.82
C ASP A 161 7.13 15.57 -3.68
N TRP A 162 6.85 16.58 -2.87
CA TRP A 162 5.86 16.50 -1.80
C TRP A 162 4.50 16.10 -2.41
N ASP A 163 3.77 15.22 -1.71
CA ASP A 163 2.44 14.74 -2.09
C ASP A 163 2.34 14.09 -3.48
N SER A 164 3.48 13.85 -4.16
CA SER A 164 3.48 13.17 -5.45
C SER A 164 3.29 11.66 -5.34
N THR A 165 3.60 11.06 -4.20
CA THR A 165 3.62 9.62 -4.04
C THR A 165 2.24 9.07 -3.71
N SER A 166 1.79 8.09 -4.49
CA SER A 166 0.64 7.26 -4.16
C SER A 166 1.05 5.79 -4.10
N TYR A 167 0.33 5.01 -3.32
CA TYR A 167 0.60 3.60 -3.10
C TYR A 167 -0.60 2.75 -3.46
N ILE A 168 -0.32 1.59 -4.02
CA ILE A 168 -1.28 0.50 -4.12
C ILE A 168 -0.69 -0.77 -3.54
N SER A 169 -1.53 -1.64 -3.02
CA SER A 169 -1.12 -2.96 -2.56
C SER A 169 -2.14 -4.02 -2.99
N SER A 170 -1.68 -5.26 -3.18
CA SER A 170 -2.57 -6.35 -3.54
C SER A 170 -2.08 -7.68 -2.99
N LEU A 171 -2.99 -8.45 -2.40
CA LEU A 171 -2.81 -9.85 -2.06
C LEU A 171 -3.18 -10.80 -3.21
N SER A 172 -3.59 -10.25 -4.35
CA SER A 172 -3.93 -11.01 -5.56
C SER A 172 -2.66 -11.43 -6.31
N SER A 173 -2.84 -12.18 -7.41
CA SER A 173 -1.72 -12.54 -8.28
C SER A 173 -1.08 -11.32 -8.94
N ILE A 174 0.16 -11.47 -9.38
CA ILE A 174 0.89 -10.44 -10.12
C ILE A 174 0.18 -10.02 -11.42
N ASP A 175 -0.53 -10.95 -12.05
CA ASP A 175 -1.30 -10.67 -13.27
C ASP A 175 -2.50 -9.74 -13.02
N ARG A 176 -3.04 -9.72 -11.78
CA ARG A 176 -4.06 -8.76 -11.35
C ARG A 176 -3.44 -7.45 -10.83
N PHE A 177 -2.32 -7.54 -10.15
CA PHE A 177 -1.62 -6.39 -9.60
C PHE A 177 -1.13 -5.43 -10.70
N GLY A 178 -0.55 -5.93 -11.79
CA GLY A 178 -0.03 -5.12 -12.87
C GLY A 178 -1.03 -4.12 -13.47
N PRO A 179 -2.25 -4.55 -13.86
CA PRO A 179 -3.31 -3.62 -14.28
C PRO A 179 -3.68 -2.56 -13.25
N PHE A 180 -3.73 -2.90 -11.94
CA PHE A 180 -4.01 -1.92 -10.89
C PHE A 180 -2.90 -0.88 -10.76
N LEU A 181 -1.63 -1.31 -10.81
CA LEU A 181 -0.50 -0.39 -10.81
C LEU A 181 -0.51 0.53 -12.02
N ARG A 182 -0.87 0.00 -13.20
CA ARG A 182 -1.03 0.81 -14.40
C ARG A 182 -2.16 1.83 -14.28
N GLN A 183 -3.31 1.45 -13.70
CA GLN A 183 -4.41 2.38 -13.45
C GLN A 183 -3.98 3.51 -12.52
N GLU A 184 -3.24 3.21 -11.45
CA GLU A 184 -2.72 4.25 -10.56
C GLU A 184 -1.73 5.17 -11.28
N ALA A 185 -0.84 4.63 -12.11
CA ALA A 185 0.07 5.42 -12.92
C ALA A 185 -0.71 6.36 -13.89
N LEU A 186 -1.81 5.89 -14.48
CA LEU A 186 -2.70 6.71 -15.32
C LEU A 186 -3.36 7.83 -14.51
N ARG A 187 -3.89 7.54 -13.31
CA ARG A 187 -4.42 8.56 -12.40
C ARG A 187 -3.39 9.63 -12.03
N ARG A 188 -2.12 9.24 -11.99
CA ARG A 188 -0.98 10.12 -11.66
C ARG A 188 -0.36 10.78 -12.90
N GLY A 189 -0.99 10.69 -14.06
CA GLY A 189 -0.61 11.41 -15.26
C GLY A 189 0.35 10.65 -16.18
N MET A 190 0.39 9.32 -16.15
CA MET A 190 1.23 8.52 -17.05
C MET A 190 0.97 8.86 -18.53
N GLY A 191 -0.29 9.19 -18.90
CA GLY A 191 -0.65 9.52 -20.28
C GLY A 191 -0.04 10.83 -20.80
N SER A 192 0.35 11.76 -19.91
CA SER A 192 0.98 13.05 -20.24
C SER A 192 2.46 13.11 -19.87
N ALA A 193 3.01 12.06 -19.29
CA ALA A 193 4.41 11.99 -18.92
C ALA A 193 5.31 11.84 -20.18
N ALA A 194 6.33 12.69 -20.28
CA ALA A 194 7.31 12.59 -21.39
C ALA A 194 8.14 11.30 -21.30
N LYS A 195 8.37 10.79 -20.09
CA LYS A 195 9.05 9.52 -19.84
C LYS A 195 8.45 8.81 -18.63
N VAL A 196 8.30 7.49 -18.72
CA VAL A 196 7.92 6.62 -17.61
C VAL A 196 9.09 5.72 -17.27
N VAL A 197 9.42 5.63 -15.98
CA VAL A 197 10.49 4.77 -15.46
C VAL A 197 9.85 3.75 -14.52
N LEU A 198 10.08 2.47 -14.78
CA LEU A 198 9.66 1.36 -13.92
C LEU A 198 10.85 0.81 -13.14
N LEU A 199 10.78 0.91 -11.81
CA LEU A 199 11.78 0.40 -10.87
C LEU A 199 11.28 -0.94 -10.29
N ILE A 200 12.04 -2.01 -10.49
CA ILE A 200 11.72 -3.37 -10.03
C ILE A 200 12.98 -4.08 -9.54
N ASP A 201 12.82 -5.15 -8.77
CA ASP A 201 13.91 -5.97 -8.22
C ASP A 201 14.60 -6.90 -9.25
N GLY A 202 14.12 -6.94 -10.50
CA GLY A 202 14.63 -7.84 -11.52
C GLY A 202 14.06 -9.27 -11.45
N ALA A 203 13.14 -9.56 -10.53
CA ALA A 203 12.44 -10.84 -10.51
C ALA A 203 11.63 -11.06 -11.79
N ALA A 204 11.75 -12.26 -12.38
CA ALA A 204 11.13 -12.58 -13.67
C ALA A 204 9.61 -12.30 -13.73
N GLY A 205 8.92 -12.45 -12.60
CA GLY A 205 7.48 -12.12 -12.49
C GLY A 205 7.21 -10.63 -12.65
N LEU A 206 7.97 -9.78 -11.96
CA LEU A 206 7.85 -8.32 -12.03
C LEU A 206 8.31 -7.79 -13.39
N GLU A 207 9.37 -8.37 -13.97
CA GLU A 207 9.82 -8.03 -15.32
C GLU A 207 8.74 -8.34 -16.37
N LYS A 208 8.11 -9.52 -16.31
CA LYS A 208 6.99 -9.90 -17.17
C LYS A 208 5.80 -8.94 -16.99
N MET A 209 5.43 -8.63 -15.76
CA MET A 209 4.38 -7.66 -15.43
C MET A 209 4.68 -6.29 -16.04
N GLY A 210 5.93 -5.82 -15.91
CA GLY A 210 6.41 -4.58 -16.51
C GLY A 210 6.21 -4.55 -18.03
N ARG A 211 6.70 -5.58 -18.74
CA ARG A 211 6.53 -5.69 -20.19
C ARG A 211 5.07 -5.72 -20.64
N GLN A 212 4.19 -6.30 -19.85
CA GLN A 212 2.77 -6.40 -20.20
C GLN A 212 2.00 -5.10 -19.98
N ASN A 213 2.30 -4.37 -18.90
CA ASN A 213 1.51 -3.21 -18.47
C ASN A 213 2.18 -1.85 -18.76
N PHE A 214 3.50 -1.82 -18.97
CA PHE A 214 4.32 -0.60 -19.16
C PHE A 214 5.25 -0.77 -20.36
N LYS A 215 4.66 -0.96 -21.56
CA LYS A 215 5.42 -1.35 -22.78
C LYS A 215 6.50 -0.37 -23.20
N ASP A 216 6.23 0.93 -23.06
CA ASP A 216 7.11 2.01 -23.55
C ASP A 216 7.91 2.68 -22.42
N CYS A 217 8.03 2.02 -21.25
CA CYS A 217 8.77 2.55 -20.12
C CYS A 217 10.26 2.15 -20.16
N VAL A 218 11.09 2.94 -19.49
CA VAL A 218 12.46 2.56 -19.16
C VAL A 218 12.41 1.66 -17.91
N GLN A 219 12.79 0.39 -18.04
CA GLN A 219 12.89 -0.50 -16.89
C GLN A 219 14.27 -0.40 -16.26
N ILE A 220 14.32 -0.18 -14.97
CA ILE A 220 15.54 -0.09 -14.17
C ILE A 220 15.45 -1.10 -13.03
N VAL A 221 16.49 -1.91 -12.87
CA VAL A 221 16.62 -2.78 -11.70
C VAL A 221 16.98 -1.93 -10.49
N ASP A 222 16.32 -2.18 -9.35
CA ASP A 222 16.62 -1.50 -8.10
C ASP A 222 18.10 -1.67 -7.72
N PHE A 223 18.75 -0.54 -7.40
CA PHE A 223 20.17 -0.51 -7.11
C PHE A 223 20.54 -1.38 -5.90
N TYR A 224 19.74 -1.38 -4.85
CA TYR A 224 20.04 -2.16 -3.65
C TYR A 224 19.95 -3.67 -3.92
N HIS A 225 18.97 -4.10 -4.71
CA HIS A 225 18.87 -5.50 -5.15
C HIS A 225 20.05 -5.90 -6.05
N ALA A 226 20.46 -5.02 -6.95
CA ALA A 226 21.65 -5.27 -7.78
C ALA A 226 22.91 -5.42 -6.92
N VAL A 227 23.12 -4.55 -5.94
CA VAL A 227 24.24 -4.62 -5.00
C VAL A 227 24.18 -5.88 -4.14
N GLU A 228 23.00 -6.29 -3.68
CA GLU A 228 22.82 -7.54 -2.92
C GLU A 228 23.25 -8.75 -3.76
N HIS A 229 22.81 -8.84 -5.01
CA HIS A 229 23.21 -9.91 -5.91
C HIS A 229 24.71 -9.89 -6.21
N ALA A 230 25.31 -8.72 -6.45
CA ALA A 230 26.75 -8.57 -6.58
C ALA A 230 27.48 -9.07 -5.31
N GLY A 231 26.96 -8.74 -4.13
CA GLY A 231 27.46 -9.21 -2.85
C GLY A 231 27.44 -10.74 -2.71
N LEU A 232 26.38 -11.39 -3.20
CA LEU A 232 26.32 -12.87 -3.21
C LEU A 232 27.39 -13.47 -4.13
N VAL A 233 27.64 -12.87 -5.29
CA VAL A 233 28.69 -13.32 -6.23
C VAL A 233 30.06 -13.16 -5.60
N VAL A 234 30.37 -11.98 -5.04
CA VAL A 234 31.65 -11.71 -4.37
C VAL A 234 31.84 -12.64 -3.16
N ALA A 235 30.78 -12.90 -2.37
CA ALA A 235 30.82 -13.84 -1.27
C ALA A 235 31.09 -15.29 -1.72
N ALA A 236 30.56 -15.70 -2.85
CA ALA A 236 30.81 -17.03 -3.41
C ALA A 236 32.26 -17.18 -3.93
N LEU A 237 32.85 -16.10 -4.43
CA LEU A 237 34.21 -16.11 -4.97
C LEU A 237 35.29 -15.99 -3.88
N LEU A 238 35.10 -15.12 -2.90
CA LEU A 238 36.14 -14.78 -1.91
C LEU A 238 35.79 -15.24 -0.49
N GLY A 239 34.53 -15.46 -0.19
CA GLY A 239 34.03 -15.59 1.19
C GLY A 239 33.66 -14.22 1.80
N LYS A 240 32.62 -14.20 2.65
CA LYS A 240 32.13 -12.94 3.28
C LYS A 240 33.15 -12.28 4.19
N ASP A 241 34.02 -13.08 4.81
CA ASP A 241 35.02 -12.61 5.78
C ASP A 241 36.37 -12.28 5.13
N HIS A 242 36.48 -12.36 3.79
CA HIS A 242 37.71 -12.06 3.09
C HIS A 242 38.07 -10.56 3.18
N PRO A 243 39.35 -10.19 3.45
CA PRO A 243 39.77 -8.79 3.60
C PRO A 243 39.40 -7.89 2.41
N ASP A 244 39.46 -8.43 1.20
CA ASP A 244 39.16 -7.69 -0.03
C ASP A 244 37.67 -7.71 -0.42
N TYR A 245 36.78 -8.32 0.36
CA TYR A 245 35.34 -8.42 0.05
C TYR A 245 34.72 -7.06 -0.26
N LYS A 246 34.89 -6.07 0.63
CA LYS A 246 34.32 -4.72 0.46
C LYS A 246 34.92 -3.99 -0.74
N LYS A 247 36.22 -4.17 -0.97
CA LYS A 247 36.93 -3.57 -2.11
C LYS A 247 36.43 -4.13 -3.43
N GLU A 248 36.22 -5.44 -3.49
CA GLU A 248 35.72 -6.08 -4.71
C GLU A 248 34.25 -5.71 -4.96
N LEU A 249 33.40 -5.71 -3.90
CA LEU A 249 32.01 -5.30 -4.02
C LEU A 249 31.87 -3.84 -4.52
N SER A 250 32.78 -2.94 -4.14
CA SER A 250 32.76 -1.54 -4.60
C SER A 250 33.13 -1.32 -6.06
N ARG A 251 33.58 -2.36 -6.74
CA ARG A 251 33.90 -2.33 -8.19
C ARG A 251 32.70 -2.67 -9.08
N TRP A 252 31.67 -3.24 -8.47
CA TRP A 252 30.43 -3.60 -9.15
C TRP A 252 29.39 -2.48 -9.02
#